data_04038264fc4203027cff99efdf1b0f08
#
_entry.id   04038264fc4203027cff99efdf1b0f08
#
_cell.length_a   1.000
_cell.length_b   1.000
_cell.length_c   1.000
_cell.angle_alpha   90.00
_cell.angle_beta   90.00
_cell.angle_gamma   90.00
#
_symmetry.space_group_name_H-M   'P 1'
#
loop_
_entity.id
_entity.type
_entity.pdbx_description
1 polymer ?
#
loop_
_entity_poly.entity_id
_entity_poly.type
_entity_poly.pdbx_seq_one_letter_code
_entity_poly.pdbx_strand_id
1 'polypeptide(L)'
;MLTSKISKALVLALTASTLMVTGCASKKPNSQVVVAPLGGYGASGGYTGGALVNNSDAIQNAARNMQGVVHFDFDSDAIRTDAAAILDQQAQFLNANQSARVQIAGHTDERGTREYNMSLGERRAAAVRSYLASKGVNTANVEILSFGEEQPVATGSNEASWAQNRRAELSY
;
A
#
# COMPACT_ATOMS: atom_id res chain seq x y z
N MET A 1 17.53 47.68 -46.49
CA MET A 1 17.34 47.25 -47.86
C MET A 1 16.77 45.89 -47.89
N LEU A 2 15.75 45.75 -48.51
CA LEU A 2 14.76 44.98 -49.22
C LEU A 2 13.98 44.01 -48.36
N THR A 3 12.73 44.25 -47.99
CA THR A 3 11.43 44.20 -48.76
C THR A 3 11.27 42.97 -49.63
N SER A 4 10.25 42.17 -49.30
CA SER A 4 9.24 41.70 -50.25
C SER A 4 8.36 40.64 -49.65
N LYS A 5 7.13 40.97 -49.32
CA LYS A 5 5.84 40.77 -50.05
C LYS A 5 5.32 39.33 -49.98
N ILE A 6 4.31 39.13 -49.18
CA ILE A 6 2.90 38.93 -49.52
C ILE A 6 2.62 37.79 -50.51
N SER A 7 1.90 36.78 -50.06
CA SER A 7 0.75 36.36 -50.85
C SER A 7 -0.30 35.64 -49.98
N LYS A 8 -1.48 36.18 -50.03
CA LYS A 8 -2.76 35.65 -49.55
C LYS A 8 -3.19 34.51 -50.44
N ALA A 9 -3.63 33.44 -49.89
CA ALA A 9 -4.63 32.59 -50.52
C ALA A 9 -5.59 32.04 -49.44
N LEU A 10 -6.72 32.63 -49.48
CA LEU A 10 -7.98 32.26 -48.83
C LEU A 10 -8.54 31.05 -49.55
N VAL A 11 -8.75 29.93 -48.89
CA VAL A 11 -9.66 28.90 -49.32
C VAL A 11 -10.51 28.45 -48.13
N LEU A 12 -11.72 28.92 -48.13
CA LEU A 12 -12.84 28.41 -47.33
C LEU A 12 -13.22 27.03 -47.85
N ALA A 13 -13.18 26.03 -46.98
CA ALA A 13 -13.93 24.79 -47.19
C ALA A 13 -14.61 24.42 -45.87
N LEU A 14 -15.88 24.79 -45.76
CA LEU A 14 -16.83 24.25 -44.82
C LEU A 14 -17.05 22.78 -45.16
N THR A 15 -16.64 21.86 -44.28
CA THR A 15 -17.20 20.52 -44.26
C THR A 15 -17.74 20.26 -42.85
N ALA A 16 -19.04 20.20 -42.78
CA ALA A 16 -19.78 19.76 -41.60
C ALA A 16 -19.50 18.28 -41.36
N SER A 17 -18.73 17.96 -40.32
CA SER A 17 -18.59 16.60 -39.83
C SER A 17 -19.49 16.42 -38.63
N THR A 18 -20.56 15.69 -38.82
CA THR A 18 -21.46 15.18 -37.79
C THR A 18 -20.68 14.26 -36.85
N LEU A 19 -20.51 14.68 -35.61
CA LEU A 19 -19.99 13.83 -34.51
C LEU A 19 -21.08 12.82 -34.14
N MET A 20 -20.94 11.59 -34.58
CA MET A 20 -21.62 10.45 -33.99
C MET A 20 -20.97 10.15 -32.63
N VAL A 21 -21.67 10.52 -31.55
CA VAL A 21 -21.35 10.06 -30.19
C VAL A 21 -21.80 8.61 -30.07
N THR A 22 -20.90 7.68 -30.34
CA THR A 22 -21.07 6.28 -29.95
C THR A 22 -20.75 6.17 -28.46
N GLY A 23 -21.81 6.11 -27.65
CA GLY A 23 -21.69 5.81 -26.24
C GLY A 23 -21.13 4.40 -26.03
N CYS A 24 -19.89 4.29 -25.59
CA CYS A 24 -19.36 3.04 -25.05
C CYS A 24 -20.02 2.75 -23.71
N ALA A 25 -21.06 1.94 -23.70
CA ALA A 25 -21.57 1.32 -22.50
C ALA A 25 -20.50 0.36 -21.95
N SER A 26 -19.80 0.77 -20.92
CA SER A 26 -18.90 -0.11 -20.17
C SER A 26 -19.72 -1.20 -19.49
N LYS A 27 -19.85 -2.35 -20.13
CA LYS A 27 -20.32 -3.57 -19.49
C LYS A 27 -19.27 -3.94 -18.42
N LYS A 28 -19.64 -3.82 -17.14
CA LYS A 28 -18.90 -4.47 -16.05
C LYS A 28 -18.84 -5.96 -16.36
N PRO A 29 -17.66 -6.60 -16.34
CA PRO A 29 -17.61 -8.04 -16.45
C PRO A 29 -18.23 -8.62 -15.18
N ASN A 30 -19.43 -9.14 -15.32
CA ASN A 30 -20.03 -10.00 -14.31
C ASN A 30 -19.34 -11.36 -14.43
N SER A 31 -18.29 -11.57 -13.65
CA SER A 31 -17.61 -12.85 -13.54
C SER A 31 -18.51 -13.82 -12.77
N GLN A 32 -19.54 -14.30 -13.42
CA GLN A 32 -20.20 -15.52 -12.95
C GLN A 32 -19.26 -16.68 -13.26
N VAL A 33 -18.64 -17.22 -12.21
CA VAL A 33 -17.98 -18.52 -12.29
C VAL A 33 -19.06 -19.55 -12.55
N VAL A 34 -19.18 -19.97 -13.80
CA VAL A 34 -20.02 -21.11 -14.17
C VAL A 34 -19.30 -22.35 -13.68
N VAL A 35 -19.72 -22.87 -12.55
CA VAL A 35 -19.29 -24.20 -12.07
C VAL A 35 -20.01 -25.22 -12.95
N ALA A 36 -19.30 -25.85 -13.88
CA ALA A 36 -19.82 -27.00 -14.62
C ALA A 36 -20.12 -28.15 -13.65
N PRO A 37 -21.29 -28.77 -13.73
CA PRO A 37 -21.56 -29.94 -12.90
C PRO A 37 -20.72 -31.12 -13.38
N LEU A 38 -19.70 -31.52 -12.64
CA LEU A 38 -19.04 -32.82 -12.81
C LEU A 38 -20.01 -33.89 -12.42
N GLY A 39 -20.35 -34.75 -13.41
CA GLY A 39 -21.20 -35.89 -13.26
C GLY A 39 -20.70 -36.87 -12.20
N GLY A 40 -21.65 -37.48 -11.53
CA GLY A 40 -21.57 -38.21 -10.29
C GLY A 40 -20.59 -39.35 -10.20
N TYR A 41 -20.17 -39.57 -8.95
CA TYR A 41 -20.14 -40.86 -8.25
C TYR A 41 -20.27 -40.53 -6.75
N GLY A 42 -21.21 -41.23 -6.09
CA GLY A 42 -21.62 -40.97 -4.74
C GLY A 42 -20.53 -41.22 -3.70
N ALA A 43 -20.42 -40.31 -2.80
CA ALA A 43 -19.99 -40.48 -1.42
C ALA A 43 -20.67 -39.39 -0.59
N SER A 44 -21.42 -39.78 0.42
CA SER A 44 -22.01 -38.90 1.42
C SER A 44 -20.91 -38.19 2.21
N GLY A 45 -20.56 -37.00 1.80
CA GLY A 45 -19.68 -36.10 2.51
C GLY A 45 -20.44 -34.83 2.72
N GLY A 46 -20.66 -34.42 3.99
CA GLY A 46 -21.40 -33.24 4.35
C GLY A 46 -20.87 -32.02 3.60
N TYR A 47 -21.79 -31.27 3.00
CA TYR A 47 -21.51 -29.95 2.52
C TYR A 47 -21.20 -29.05 3.73
N THR A 48 -19.96 -29.03 4.15
CA THR A 48 -19.47 -27.85 4.87
C THR A 48 -19.50 -26.73 3.83
N GLY A 49 -20.47 -25.84 3.96
CA GLY A 49 -20.54 -24.65 3.15
C GLY A 49 -19.16 -24.01 3.15
N GLY A 50 -18.48 -24.07 2.01
CA GLY A 50 -17.25 -23.32 1.82
C GLY A 50 -17.63 -21.86 2.00
N ALA A 51 -17.40 -21.32 3.19
CA ALA A 51 -17.43 -19.90 3.40
C ALA A 51 -16.58 -19.32 2.27
N LEU A 52 -17.14 -18.41 1.51
CA LEU A 52 -16.37 -17.58 0.58
C LEU A 52 -15.37 -16.84 1.45
N VAL A 53 -14.21 -17.43 1.68
CA VAL A 53 -13.11 -16.79 2.40
C VAL A 53 -12.75 -15.61 1.51
N ASN A 54 -13.17 -14.42 1.92
CA ASN A 54 -12.75 -13.21 1.24
C ASN A 54 -11.23 -13.25 1.24
N ASN A 55 -10.63 -12.99 0.09
CA ASN A 55 -9.18 -13.01 -0.05
C ASN A 55 -8.50 -12.09 0.99
N SER A 56 -9.20 -11.04 1.44
CA SER A 56 -8.80 -10.17 2.54
C SER A 56 -8.60 -10.91 3.87
N ASP A 57 -9.51 -11.83 4.24
CA ASP A 57 -9.42 -12.55 5.53
C ASP A 57 -8.24 -13.54 5.50
N ALA A 58 -7.99 -14.17 4.36
CA ALA A 58 -6.83 -15.06 4.17
C ALA A 58 -5.52 -14.27 4.27
N ILE A 59 -5.44 -13.09 3.64
CA ILE A 59 -4.30 -12.18 3.69
C ILE A 59 -4.05 -11.72 5.13
N GLN A 60 -5.08 -11.24 5.83
CA GLN A 60 -4.96 -10.79 7.22
C GLN A 60 -4.53 -11.92 8.15
N ASN A 61 -5.08 -13.12 7.99
CA ASN A 61 -4.69 -14.28 8.80
C ASN A 61 -3.24 -14.70 8.55
N ALA A 62 -2.76 -14.65 7.32
CA ALA A 62 -1.37 -14.90 7.00
C ALA A 62 -0.44 -13.82 7.59
N ALA A 63 -0.84 -12.55 7.49
CA ALA A 63 -0.08 -11.42 8.00
C ALA A 63 0.05 -11.40 9.54
N ARG A 64 -0.98 -11.88 10.28
CA ARG A 64 -0.95 -11.95 11.77
C ARG A 64 0.22 -12.77 12.33
N ASN A 65 0.73 -13.72 11.57
CA ASN A 65 1.85 -14.56 11.98
C ASN A 65 3.21 -13.97 11.60
N MET A 66 3.23 -12.82 10.95
CA MET A 66 4.45 -12.15 10.51
C MET A 66 4.88 -11.08 11.52
N GLN A 67 6.19 -10.92 11.65
CA GLN A 67 6.71 -9.80 12.44
C GLN A 67 6.50 -8.50 11.67
N GLY A 68 5.63 -7.62 12.20
CA GLY A 68 5.25 -6.35 11.60
C GLY A 68 5.86 -5.12 12.28
N VAL A 69 6.78 -5.29 13.23
CA VAL A 69 7.38 -4.18 13.99
C VAL A 69 8.86 -4.07 13.67
N VAL A 70 9.29 -2.87 13.31
CA VAL A 70 10.71 -2.55 13.10
C VAL A 70 11.13 -1.38 14.01
N HIS A 71 12.33 -1.45 14.55
CA HIS A 71 12.84 -0.48 15.52
C HIS A 71 13.90 0.43 14.90
N PHE A 72 14.05 1.62 15.49
CA PHE A 72 14.97 2.66 15.06
C PHE A 72 15.88 3.10 16.19
N ASP A 73 17.02 3.65 15.80
CA ASP A 73 17.91 4.29 16.74
C ASP A 73 17.35 5.66 17.18
N PHE A 74 17.93 6.20 18.24
CA PHE A 74 17.54 7.53 18.72
C PHE A 74 17.75 8.57 17.65
N ASP A 75 16.75 9.44 17.47
CA ASP A 75 16.76 10.55 16.52
C ASP A 75 17.10 10.13 15.07
N SER A 76 16.70 8.92 14.67
CA SER A 76 17.01 8.33 13.37
C SER A 76 15.77 7.73 12.73
N ASP A 77 15.69 7.85 11.40
CA ASP A 77 14.76 7.18 10.50
C ASP A 77 15.46 6.16 9.58
N ALA A 78 16.75 5.92 9.79
CA ALA A 78 17.53 4.95 9.02
C ALA A 78 17.08 3.52 9.33
N ILE A 79 16.87 2.71 8.28
CA ILE A 79 16.52 1.30 8.42
C ILE A 79 17.75 0.53 8.91
N ARG A 80 17.61 -0.11 10.07
CA ARG A 80 18.65 -0.95 10.69
C ARG A 80 18.75 -2.30 9.97
N THR A 81 19.87 -2.99 10.15
CA THR A 81 20.08 -4.30 9.51
C THR A 81 19.06 -5.35 9.97
N ASP A 82 18.69 -5.36 11.26
CA ASP A 82 17.67 -6.25 11.82
C ASP A 82 16.27 -5.91 11.26
N ALA A 83 15.96 -4.63 11.12
CA ALA A 83 14.72 -4.15 10.49
C ALA A 83 14.66 -4.55 9.01
N ALA A 84 15.77 -4.49 8.28
CA ALA A 84 15.83 -4.87 6.87
C ALA A 84 15.41 -6.33 6.65
N ALA A 85 15.83 -7.27 7.51
CA ALA A 85 15.44 -8.67 7.42
C ALA A 85 13.93 -8.88 7.60
N ILE A 86 13.30 -8.13 8.51
CA ILE A 86 11.85 -8.14 8.71
C ILE A 86 11.15 -7.58 7.46
N LEU A 87 11.62 -6.44 6.95
CA LEU A 87 11.02 -5.78 5.79
C LEU A 87 11.19 -6.59 4.49
N ASP A 88 12.25 -7.39 4.35
CA ASP A 88 12.41 -8.31 3.23
C ASP A 88 11.32 -9.39 3.21
N GLN A 89 10.95 -9.93 4.38
CA GLN A 89 9.83 -10.88 4.51
C GLN A 89 8.50 -10.20 4.18
N GLN A 90 8.30 -8.98 4.67
CA GLN A 90 7.11 -8.18 4.36
C GLN A 90 7.00 -7.88 2.86
N ALA A 91 8.12 -7.54 2.21
CA ALA A 91 8.15 -7.28 0.77
C ALA A 91 7.79 -8.55 -0.05
N GLN A 92 8.31 -9.72 0.34
CA GLN A 92 7.96 -10.99 -0.30
C GLN A 92 6.46 -11.27 -0.17
N PHE A 93 5.90 -11.07 1.01
CA PHE A 93 4.47 -11.25 1.25
C PHE A 93 3.61 -10.31 0.41
N LEU A 94 3.94 -9.01 0.38
CA LEU A 94 3.20 -8.01 -0.38
C LEU A 94 3.31 -8.21 -1.90
N ASN A 95 4.45 -8.66 -2.40
CA ASN A 95 4.63 -9.00 -3.82
C ASN A 95 3.82 -10.25 -4.22
N ALA A 96 3.67 -11.22 -3.31
CA ALA A 96 2.81 -12.39 -3.53
C ALA A 96 1.32 -12.07 -3.42
N ASN A 97 0.95 -11.01 -2.67
CA ASN A 97 -0.43 -10.62 -2.37
C ASN A 97 -0.70 -9.17 -2.81
N GLN A 98 -0.70 -8.90 -4.10
CA GLN A 98 -0.78 -7.55 -4.67
C GLN A 98 -2.08 -6.79 -4.33
N SER A 99 -3.11 -7.46 -3.87
CA SER A 99 -4.35 -6.86 -3.36
C SER A 99 -4.28 -6.50 -1.88
N ALA A 100 -3.23 -6.91 -1.16
CA ALA A 100 -3.03 -6.56 0.24
C ALA A 100 -2.88 -5.04 0.39
N ARG A 101 -3.53 -4.51 1.41
CA ARG A 101 -3.34 -3.12 1.86
C ARG A 101 -2.60 -3.17 3.17
N VAL A 102 -1.63 -2.30 3.31
CA VAL A 102 -0.84 -2.19 4.54
C VAL A 102 -0.78 -0.74 4.98
N GLN A 103 -0.99 -0.53 6.26
CA GLN A 103 -0.75 0.76 6.92
C GLN A 103 0.55 0.66 7.71
N ILE A 104 1.40 1.68 7.58
CA ILE A 104 2.66 1.80 8.30
C ILE A 104 2.53 2.96 9.28
N ALA A 105 2.50 2.66 10.56
CA ALA A 105 2.41 3.63 11.64
C ALA A 105 3.79 3.90 12.24
N GLY A 106 4.24 5.14 12.20
CA GLY A 106 5.52 5.56 12.78
C GLY A 106 5.36 6.15 14.16
N HIS A 107 6.26 5.75 15.08
CA HIS A 107 6.26 6.14 16.48
C HIS A 107 7.64 6.62 16.92
N THR A 108 7.66 7.41 18.00
CA THR A 108 8.87 7.92 18.63
C THR A 108 8.85 7.66 20.14
N ASP A 109 9.97 7.87 20.79
CA ASP A 109 10.00 8.05 22.24
C ASP A 109 9.55 9.48 22.62
N GLU A 110 9.38 9.75 23.90
CA GLU A 110 8.84 11.00 24.46
C GLU A 110 9.81 12.20 24.41
N ARG A 111 11.05 12.01 23.98
CA ARG A 111 12.06 13.07 23.98
C ARG A 111 11.89 13.97 22.75
N GLY A 112 11.79 15.27 22.99
CA GLY A 112 11.59 16.27 21.95
C GLY A 112 10.28 17.03 22.09
N THR A 113 9.91 17.78 21.05
CA THR A 113 8.60 18.40 20.98
C THR A 113 7.60 17.48 20.25
N ARG A 114 6.33 17.63 20.56
CA ARG A 114 5.26 16.86 19.91
C ARG A 114 5.32 16.99 18.38
N GLU A 115 5.51 18.20 17.86
CA GLU A 115 5.58 18.48 16.42
C GLU A 115 6.80 17.80 15.79
N TYR A 116 7.95 17.82 16.48
CA TYR A 116 9.15 17.13 16.03
C TYR A 116 8.91 15.61 15.97
N ASN A 117 8.33 15.05 17.02
CA ASN A 117 8.06 13.61 17.13
C ASN A 117 7.03 13.14 16.09
N MET A 118 5.99 13.93 15.80
CA MET A 118 5.06 13.66 14.71
C MET A 118 5.80 13.59 13.37
N SER A 119 6.67 14.54 13.09
CA SER A 119 7.46 14.57 11.86
C SER A 119 8.49 13.44 11.79
N LEU A 120 9.13 13.08 12.89
CA LEU A 120 10.06 11.95 12.95
C LEU A 120 9.34 10.61 12.73
N GLY A 121 8.17 10.42 13.34
CA GLY A 121 7.34 9.24 13.12
C GLY A 121 6.93 9.10 11.64
N GLU A 122 6.54 10.20 11.00
CA GLU A 122 6.22 10.21 9.56
C GLU A 122 7.44 9.83 8.70
N ARG A 123 8.64 10.38 8.98
CA ARG A 123 9.87 10.01 8.26
C ARG A 123 10.20 8.52 8.42
N ARG A 124 10.01 7.94 9.60
CA ARG A 124 10.19 6.50 9.85
C ARG A 124 9.24 5.66 9.01
N ALA A 125 7.96 5.99 9.00
CA ALA A 125 6.97 5.31 8.16
C ALA A 125 7.31 5.46 6.66
N ALA A 126 7.74 6.64 6.21
CA ALA A 126 8.17 6.89 4.84
C ALA A 126 9.44 6.12 4.48
N ALA A 127 10.40 5.96 5.40
CA ALA A 127 11.60 5.16 5.18
C ALA A 127 11.26 3.67 4.96
N VAL A 128 10.33 3.12 5.77
CA VAL A 128 9.82 1.75 5.60
C VAL A 128 9.13 1.61 4.25
N ARG A 129 8.23 2.53 3.87
CA ARG A 129 7.57 2.53 2.56
C ARG A 129 8.56 2.57 1.41
N SER A 130 9.60 3.41 1.52
CA SER A 130 10.65 3.54 0.50
C SER A 130 11.47 2.27 0.39
N TYR A 131 11.76 1.60 1.51
CA TYR A 131 12.43 0.31 1.51
C TYR A 131 11.61 -0.75 0.79
N LEU A 132 10.31 -0.88 1.12
CA LEU A 132 9.40 -1.81 0.45
C LEU A 132 9.30 -1.53 -1.06
N ALA A 133 9.25 -0.26 -1.46
CA ALA A 133 9.28 0.16 -2.86
C ALA A 133 10.56 -0.30 -3.57
N SER A 134 11.72 -0.20 -2.92
CA SER A 134 13.00 -0.67 -3.47
C SER A 134 13.05 -2.18 -3.70
N LYS A 135 12.18 -2.94 -3.01
CA LYS A 135 12.00 -4.39 -3.17
C LYS A 135 10.87 -4.75 -4.15
N GLY A 136 10.36 -3.76 -4.90
CA GLY A 136 9.34 -3.97 -5.94
C GLY A 136 7.90 -3.99 -5.45
N VAL A 137 7.63 -3.62 -4.19
CA VAL A 137 6.26 -3.54 -3.66
C VAL A 137 5.53 -2.35 -4.30
N ASN A 138 4.30 -2.59 -4.77
CA ASN A 138 3.42 -1.52 -5.24
C ASN A 138 2.94 -0.66 -4.08
N THR A 139 3.45 0.57 -3.99
CA THR A 139 3.14 1.49 -2.90
C THR A 139 1.76 2.15 -2.98
N ALA A 140 0.98 1.90 -4.03
CA ALA A 140 -0.40 2.40 -4.13
C ALA A 140 -1.31 1.85 -3.01
N ASN A 141 -0.97 0.69 -2.46
CA ASN A 141 -1.69 0.05 -1.36
C ASN A 141 -0.98 0.21 -0.01
N VAL A 142 0.04 1.08 0.08
CA VAL A 142 0.80 1.33 1.30
C VAL A 142 0.47 2.73 1.81
N GLU A 143 -0.24 2.79 2.91
CA GLU A 143 -0.59 4.01 3.62
C GLU A 143 0.44 4.28 4.73
N ILE A 144 0.79 5.55 4.95
CA ILE A 144 1.66 5.94 6.07
C ILE A 144 0.91 6.85 7.04
N LEU A 145 1.19 6.67 8.33
CA LEU A 145 0.62 7.44 9.41
C LEU A 145 1.70 7.68 10.46
N SER A 146 1.62 8.79 11.17
CA SER A 146 2.45 9.05 12.34
C SER A 146 1.60 9.25 13.59
N PHE A 147 2.01 8.64 14.67
CA PHE A 147 1.50 8.91 16.00
C PHE A 147 2.52 9.66 16.87
N GLY A 148 3.74 9.87 16.36
CA GLY A 148 4.80 10.48 17.15
C GLY A 148 4.98 9.75 18.48
N GLU A 149 4.92 10.50 19.58
CA GLU A 149 5.02 9.98 20.95
C GLU A 149 3.67 9.60 21.58
N GLU A 150 2.55 9.81 20.89
CA GLU A 150 1.20 9.75 21.48
C GLU A 150 0.72 8.33 21.78
N GLN A 151 1.33 7.30 21.18
CA GLN A 151 0.95 5.90 21.37
C GLN A 151 2.16 5.06 21.81
N PRO A 152 2.65 5.22 23.04
CA PRO A 152 3.75 4.42 23.56
C PRO A 152 3.30 2.97 23.84
N VAL A 153 4.13 1.99 23.51
CA VAL A 153 3.94 0.57 23.89
C VAL A 153 4.61 0.25 25.22
N ALA A 154 5.61 1.05 25.62
CA ALA A 154 6.28 0.92 26.90
C ALA A 154 6.24 2.27 27.63
N THR A 155 5.82 2.23 28.90
CA THR A 155 5.81 3.37 29.78
C THR A 155 7.11 3.43 30.61
N GLY A 156 7.58 4.63 30.90
CA GLY A 156 8.76 4.88 31.70
C GLY A 156 9.85 5.65 30.94
N SER A 157 10.48 6.58 31.63
CA SER A 157 11.49 7.50 31.09
C SER A 157 12.89 6.87 31.22
N ASN A 158 13.12 5.80 30.49
CA ASN A 158 14.40 5.08 30.45
C ASN A 158 14.67 4.49 29.06
N GLU A 159 15.93 4.16 28.77
CA GLU A 159 16.33 3.68 27.45
C GLU A 159 15.62 2.38 27.02
N ALA A 160 15.30 1.50 27.96
CA ALA A 160 14.60 0.25 27.64
C ALA A 160 13.18 0.51 27.10
N SER A 161 12.44 1.44 27.73
CA SER A 161 11.11 1.87 27.26
C SER A 161 11.20 2.68 25.98
N TRP A 162 12.14 3.61 25.90
CA TRP A 162 12.35 4.44 24.71
C TRP A 162 12.70 3.60 23.48
N ALA A 163 13.55 2.60 23.62
CA ALA A 163 13.93 1.71 22.52
C ALA A 163 12.72 0.93 21.95
N GLN A 164 11.76 0.56 22.79
CA GLN A 164 10.51 -0.08 22.34
C GLN A 164 9.57 0.91 21.62
N ASN A 165 9.57 2.17 22.06
CA ASN A 165 8.70 3.20 21.46
C ASN A 165 9.23 3.70 20.11
N ARG A 166 10.54 3.68 19.86
CA ARG A 166 11.14 4.04 18.57
C ARG A 166 10.92 2.96 17.52
N ARG A 167 9.74 2.92 16.94
CA ARG A 167 9.33 1.86 16.02
C ARG A 167 8.48 2.34 14.85
N ALA A 168 8.34 1.48 13.87
CA ALA A 168 7.23 1.54 12.91
C ALA A 168 6.50 0.18 12.90
N GLU A 169 5.19 0.22 12.79
CA GLU A 169 4.30 -0.94 12.79
C GLU A 169 3.62 -1.08 11.43
N LEU A 170 3.64 -2.30 10.88
CA LEU A 170 2.91 -2.66 9.67
C LEU A 170 1.64 -3.42 10.07
N SER A 171 0.47 -2.94 9.64
CA SER A 171 -0.84 -3.56 9.87
C SER A 171 -1.60 -3.75 8.56
N TYR A 172 -2.38 -4.86 8.45
CA TYR A 172 -3.10 -5.32 7.25
C TYR A 172 -4.61 -5.31 7.44
#